data_299792a7911c35eae089cb047ccaf2f4
#
_entry.id   299792a7911c35eae089cb047ccaf2f4
#
_cell.length_a   1.000
_cell.length_b   1.000
_cell.length_c   1.000
_cell.angle_alpha   90.00
_cell.angle_beta   90.00
_cell.angle_gamma   90.00
#
_symmetry.space_group_name_H-M   'P 1'
#
loop_
_entity.id
_entity.type
_entity.pdbx_description
1 polymer ?
#
loop_
_entity_poly.entity_id
_entity_poly.type
_entity_poly.pdbx_seq_one_letter_code
_entity_poly.pdbx_strand_id
1 'polypeptide(L)'
;TSCVPIPLDSQGIELSALAASGAKALHISPNHQYPTGLVTPITRRQSLLRWADEAGGTIIEDDYDSEFRFTGRPIPTLQSIDLRGRVVYLNTFSQTISPSMRLGFLVLPPRLLERYRRELGFYACTVPALEQHVLARFISGGHYERHLSRMRKEYRDRRAEVVEAFRSSALAPRVTFSEERSGLHFLLRLDTLHPDGELRQLA
;
A
#
# COMPACT_ATOMS: atom_id res chain seq x y z
N THR A 1 -18.20 14.21 6.61
CA THR A 1 -17.14 14.05 5.58
C THR A 1 -17.73 13.21 4.46
N SER A 2 -17.66 13.70 3.23
CA SER A 2 -18.05 12.94 2.03
C SER A 2 -16.80 12.37 1.37
N CYS A 3 -16.91 11.14 0.84
CA CYS A 3 -15.86 10.50 0.05
C CYS A 3 -16.28 10.49 -1.42
N VAL A 4 -15.36 10.89 -2.29
CA VAL A 4 -15.55 10.85 -3.74
C VAL A 4 -14.56 9.83 -4.30
N PRO A 5 -15.03 8.74 -4.93
CA PRO A 5 -14.14 7.79 -5.59
C PRO A 5 -13.53 8.45 -6.84
N ILE A 6 -12.21 8.34 -6.97
CA ILE A 6 -11.48 8.82 -8.13
C ILE A 6 -11.10 7.62 -9.00
N PRO A 7 -11.39 7.64 -10.31
CA PRO A 7 -11.02 6.55 -11.20
C PRO A 7 -9.50 6.38 -11.31
N LEU A 8 -9.10 5.17 -11.68
CA LEU A 8 -7.71 4.81 -11.97
C LEU A 8 -7.50 4.68 -13.47
N ASP A 9 -6.35 5.15 -13.94
CA ASP A 9 -5.80 4.81 -15.24
C ASP A 9 -4.66 3.78 -15.11
N SER A 10 -3.92 3.51 -16.16
CA SER A 10 -2.77 2.58 -16.15
C SER A 10 -1.59 3.03 -15.28
N GLN A 11 -1.61 4.25 -14.73
CA GLN A 11 -0.55 4.81 -13.89
C GLN A 11 -1.02 5.12 -12.47
N GLY A 12 -2.28 4.84 -12.12
CA GLY A 12 -2.88 5.11 -10.82
C GLY A 12 -4.01 6.12 -10.88
N ILE A 13 -4.14 6.95 -9.85
CA ILE A 13 -5.20 7.97 -9.76
C ILE A 13 -5.19 8.88 -10.99
N GLU A 14 -6.37 9.04 -11.61
CA GLU A 14 -6.56 9.95 -12.73
C GLU A 14 -6.54 11.40 -12.24
N LEU A 15 -5.53 12.16 -12.70
CA LEU A 15 -5.26 13.52 -12.20
C LEU A 15 -6.36 14.53 -12.58
N SER A 16 -6.96 14.39 -13.75
CA SER A 16 -8.05 15.26 -14.21
C SER A 16 -9.29 15.11 -13.33
N ALA A 17 -9.68 13.88 -13.03
CA ALA A 17 -10.79 13.58 -12.13
C ALA A 17 -10.49 14.03 -10.70
N LEU A 18 -9.25 13.84 -10.23
CA LEU A 18 -8.82 14.31 -8.92
C LEU A 18 -8.92 15.84 -8.81
N ALA A 19 -8.42 16.57 -9.81
CA ALA A 19 -8.50 18.03 -9.83
C ALA A 19 -9.96 18.54 -9.88
N ALA A 20 -10.80 17.89 -10.69
CA ALA A 20 -12.21 18.24 -10.82
C ALA A 20 -13.03 17.94 -9.55
N SER A 21 -12.59 17.01 -8.71
CA SER A 21 -13.32 16.60 -7.49
C SER A 21 -13.40 17.69 -6.42
N GLY A 22 -12.51 18.67 -6.44
CA GLY A 22 -12.38 19.68 -5.38
C GLY A 22 -11.92 19.14 -4.03
N ALA A 23 -11.47 17.87 -3.96
CA ALA A 23 -11.02 17.23 -2.74
C ALA A 23 -9.81 17.95 -2.14
N LYS A 24 -9.73 17.96 -0.80
CA LYS A 24 -8.60 18.51 -0.03
C LYS A 24 -7.79 17.41 0.69
N ALA A 25 -8.27 16.18 0.67
CA ALA A 25 -7.57 15.02 1.17
C ALA A 25 -7.69 13.89 0.15
N LEU A 26 -6.58 13.20 -0.09
CA LEU A 26 -6.49 12.05 -0.98
C LEU A 26 -5.92 10.87 -0.20
N HIS A 27 -6.63 9.76 -0.15
CA HIS A 27 -6.13 8.49 0.42
C HIS A 27 -5.77 7.53 -0.71
N ILE A 28 -4.54 7.04 -0.74
CA ILE A 28 -4.01 6.14 -1.78
C ILE A 28 -2.98 5.17 -1.23
N SER A 29 -2.84 4.03 -1.92
CA SER A 29 -1.78 3.03 -1.67
C SER A 29 -0.86 2.94 -2.91
N PRO A 30 0.07 3.88 -3.10
CA PRO A 30 0.78 4.04 -4.37
C PRO A 30 1.84 2.95 -4.62
N ASN A 31 2.24 2.21 -3.58
CA ASN A 31 3.20 1.12 -3.69
C ASN A 31 2.58 -0.19 -4.17
N HIS A 32 1.29 -0.38 -3.86
CA HIS A 32 0.52 -1.56 -4.24
C HIS A 32 -0.97 -1.28 -4.04
N GLN A 33 -1.61 -0.69 -5.06
CA GLN A 33 -3.02 -0.28 -4.99
C GLN A 33 -3.94 -1.48 -4.79
N TYR A 34 -4.75 -1.46 -3.74
CA TYR A 34 -5.76 -2.48 -3.52
C TYR A 34 -7.05 -2.15 -4.28
N PRO A 35 -7.70 -3.11 -4.97
CA PRO A 35 -7.29 -4.51 -5.17
C PRO A 35 -6.45 -4.73 -6.45
N THR A 36 -6.17 -3.70 -7.24
CA THR A 36 -5.61 -3.81 -8.59
C THR A 36 -4.16 -4.30 -8.62
N GLY A 37 -3.41 -4.12 -7.54
CA GLY A 37 -1.98 -4.37 -7.48
C GLY A 37 -1.13 -3.30 -8.17
N LEU A 38 -1.76 -2.28 -8.75
CA LEU A 38 -1.08 -1.27 -9.54
C LEU A 38 -0.06 -0.48 -8.71
N VAL A 39 1.14 -0.35 -9.26
CA VAL A 39 2.22 0.44 -8.66
C VAL A 39 2.30 1.80 -9.35
N THR A 40 2.06 2.86 -8.61
CA THR A 40 2.10 4.24 -9.12
C THR A 40 3.53 4.65 -9.46
N PRO A 41 3.85 4.98 -10.73
CA PRO A 41 5.20 5.36 -11.14
C PRO A 41 5.62 6.71 -10.57
N ILE A 42 6.94 6.95 -10.52
CA ILE A 42 7.51 8.17 -9.92
C ILE A 42 6.99 9.46 -10.56
N THR A 43 6.76 9.48 -11.85
CA THR A 43 6.20 10.64 -12.56
C THR A 43 4.80 11.00 -12.08
N ARG A 44 3.94 9.98 -11.86
CA ARG A 44 2.61 10.19 -11.30
C ARG A 44 2.67 10.64 -9.84
N ARG A 45 3.59 10.10 -9.02
CA ARG A 45 3.82 10.56 -7.64
C ARG A 45 4.18 12.03 -7.58
N GLN A 46 5.07 12.49 -8.45
CA GLN A 46 5.42 13.90 -8.56
C GLN A 46 4.22 14.79 -8.97
N SER A 47 3.36 14.30 -9.85
CA SER A 47 2.15 15.01 -10.25
C SER A 47 1.12 15.08 -9.11
N LEU A 48 0.99 14.04 -8.30
CA LEU A 48 0.15 14.04 -7.10
C LEU A 48 0.65 15.04 -6.04
N LEU A 49 1.96 15.13 -5.84
CA LEU A 49 2.55 16.15 -4.94
C LEU A 49 2.28 17.57 -5.45
N ARG A 50 2.40 17.82 -6.75
CA ARG A 50 2.03 19.13 -7.34
C ARG A 50 0.56 19.44 -7.12
N TRP A 51 -0.33 18.49 -7.38
CA TRP A 51 -1.75 18.66 -7.05
C TRP A 51 -1.97 19.03 -5.59
N ALA A 52 -1.31 18.35 -4.66
CA ALA A 52 -1.45 18.64 -3.24
C ALA A 52 -0.97 20.06 -2.89
N ASP A 53 0.08 20.54 -3.54
CA ASP A 53 0.56 21.90 -3.37
C ASP A 53 -0.41 22.94 -3.91
N GLU A 54 -0.87 22.77 -5.14
CA GLU A 54 -1.80 23.68 -5.84
C GLU A 54 -3.18 23.73 -5.17
N ALA A 55 -3.71 22.58 -4.79
CA ALA A 55 -4.99 22.47 -4.10
C ALA A 55 -4.93 22.85 -2.62
N GLY A 56 -3.73 23.02 -2.03
CA GLY A 56 -3.57 23.13 -0.58
C GLY A 56 -4.00 21.86 0.16
N GLY A 57 -3.94 20.71 -0.53
CA GLY A 57 -4.42 19.42 -0.05
C GLY A 57 -3.41 18.63 0.78
N THR A 58 -3.86 17.48 1.26
CA THR A 58 -3.05 16.50 2.00
C THR A 58 -3.22 15.13 1.36
N ILE A 59 -2.11 14.41 1.17
CA ILE A 59 -2.12 13.02 0.72
C ILE A 59 -1.92 12.12 1.92
N ILE A 60 -2.76 11.11 2.06
CA ILE A 60 -2.60 10.01 3.02
C ILE A 60 -2.06 8.84 2.22
N GLU A 61 -0.77 8.57 2.36
CA GLU A 61 -0.08 7.45 1.73
C GLU A 61 -0.19 6.23 2.65
N ASP A 62 -1.01 5.26 2.25
CA ASP A 62 -1.21 4.00 2.97
C ASP A 62 -0.29 2.92 2.37
N ASP A 63 0.75 2.59 3.11
CA ASP A 63 1.81 1.68 2.68
C ASP A 63 1.80 0.41 3.53
N TYR A 64 0.96 -0.54 3.15
CA TYR A 64 0.68 -1.72 3.97
C TYR A 64 1.55 -2.95 3.65
N ASP A 65 2.21 -3.02 2.47
CA ASP A 65 2.94 -4.21 2.02
C ASP A 65 4.16 -3.94 1.11
N SER A 66 4.66 -2.71 1.06
CA SER A 66 5.81 -2.33 0.20
C SER A 66 7.10 -3.07 0.53
N GLU A 67 7.22 -3.62 1.73
CA GLU A 67 8.33 -4.49 2.12
C GLU A 67 8.41 -5.76 1.26
N PHE A 68 7.30 -6.19 0.65
CA PHE A 68 7.21 -7.39 -0.19
C PHE A 68 7.37 -7.08 -1.68
N ARG A 69 8.39 -6.31 -2.03
CA ARG A 69 8.80 -6.12 -3.42
C ARG A 69 9.78 -7.20 -3.82
N PHE A 70 9.44 -7.99 -4.85
CA PHE A 70 10.21 -9.18 -5.26
C PHE A 70 11.17 -8.88 -6.41
N THR A 71 10.87 -7.87 -7.23
CA THR A 71 11.68 -7.52 -8.41
C THR A 71 11.80 -6.01 -8.57
N GLY A 72 12.87 -5.56 -9.22
CA GLY A 72 13.13 -4.16 -9.54
C GLY A 72 13.64 -3.33 -8.34
N ARG A 73 13.97 -2.07 -8.60
CA ARG A 73 14.39 -1.14 -7.56
C ARG A 73 13.17 -0.61 -6.79
N PRO A 74 13.29 -0.38 -5.48
CA PRO A 74 12.26 0.31 -4.73
C PRO A 74 11.94 1.67 -5.35
N ILE A 75 10.65 2.01 -5.44
CA ILE A 75 10.22 3.35 -5.83
C ILE A 75 10.14 4.18 -4.55
N PRO A 76 10.72 5.38 -4.50
CA PRO A 76 10.62 6.25 -3.33
C PRO A 76 9.15 6.51 -2.97
N THR A 77 8.79 6.46 -1.69
CA THR A 77 7.45 6.81 -1.21
C THR A 77 7.13 8.27 -1.52
N LEU A 78 5.86 8.63 -1.57
CA LEU A 78 5.46 10.04 -1.67
C LEU A 78 6.04 10.85 -0.52
N GLN A 79 5.96 10.29 0.69
CA GLN A 79 6.51 10.93 1.89
C GLN A 79 8.02 11.21 1.77
N SER A 80 8.81 10.29 1.21
CA SER A 80 10.27 10.44 1.10
C SER A 80 10.72 11.50 0.08
N ILE A 81 9.84 11.88 -0.86
CA ILE A 81 10.09 12.90 -1.89
C ILE A 81 9.26 14.18 -1.68
N ASP A 82 8.49 14.24 -0.59
CA ASP A 82 7.67 15.39 -0.23
C ASP A 82 8.53 16.47 0.45
N LEU A 83 8.78 17.55 -0.25
CA LEU A 83 9.56 18.69 0.26
C LEU A 83 8.68 19.76 0.96
N ARG A 84 7.34 19.63 0.89
CA ARG A 84 6.41 20.65 1.37
C ARG A 84 5.51 20.22 2.53
N GLY A 85 5.67 19.00 3.02
CA GLY A 85 4.88 18.48 4.13
C GLY A 85 3.41 18.30 3.78
N ARG A 86 3.12 17.72 2.61
CA ARG A 86 1.79 17.40 2.12
C ARG A 86 1.36 15.98 2.39
N VAL A 87 2.31 15.11 2.73
CA VAL A 87 2.06 13.68 2.87
C VAL A 87 2.03 13.25 4.33
N VAL A 88 0.95 12.58 4.70
CA VAL A 88 0.86 11.75 5.90
C VAL A 88 1.14 10.32 5.48
N TYR A 89 2.16 9.69 6.03
CA TYR A 89 2.52 8.31 5.72
C TYR A 89 1.99 7.38 6.80
N LEU A 90 1.34 6.30 6.37
CA LEU A 90 0.83 5.24 7.23
C LEU A 90 1.52 3.92 6.87
N ASN A 91 1.88 3.12 7.87
CA ASN A 91 2.34 1.76 7.67
C ASN A 91 1.92 0.87 8.86
N THR A 92 1.97 -0.44 8.67
CA THR A 92 1.55 -1.43 9.66
C THR A 92 2.53 -2.59 9.75
N PHE A 93 2.71 -3.11 10.96
CA PHE A 93 3.45 -4.35 11.20
C PHE A 93 2.59 -5.61 11.08
N SER A 94 1.29 -5.45 10.81
CA SER A 94 0.34 -6.57 10.69
C SER A 94 0.68 -7.53 9.56
N GLN A 95 1.21 -7.01 8.45
CA GLN A 95 1.58 -7.83 7.29
C GLN A 95 3.01 -8.38 7.41
N THR A 96 3.89 -7.63 8.06
CA THR A 96 5.32 -7.95 8.12
C THR A 96 5.71 -8.79 9.34
N ILE A 97 4.93 -8.79 10.41
CA ILE A 97 5.20 -9.57 11.63
C ILE A 97 4.05 -10.52 11.92
N SER A 98 2.88 -9.99 12.31
CA SER A 98 1.68 -10.77 12.60
C SER A 98 0.44 -9.90 12.60
N PRO A 99 -0.67 -10.35 12.02
CA PRO A 99 -1.96 -9.66 12.10
C PRO A 99 -2.46 -9.44 13.54
N SER A 100 -2.04 -10.28 14.49
CA SER A 100 -2.42 -10.17 15.91
C SER A 100 -1.73 -9.02 16.65
N MET A 101 -0.60 -8.52 16.16
CA MET A 101 0.09 -7.39 16.79
C MET A 101 -0.71 -6.08 16.79
N ARG A 102 -1.57 -5.89 15.79
CA ARG A 102 -2.42 -4.69 15.65
C ARG A 102 -1.67 -3.37 15.85
N LEU A 103 -0.42 -3.32 15.42
CA LEU A 103 0.47 -2.19 15.57
C LEU A 103 0.76 -1.58 14.21
N GLY A 104 0.51 -0.29 14.08
CA GLY A 104 0.88 0.54 12.95
C GLY A 104 1.51 1.83 13.43
N PHE A 105 2.03 2.60 12.51
CA PHE A 105 2.56 3.93 12.79
C PHE A 105 2.20 4.91 11.68
N LEU A 106 2.26 6.19 12.02
CA LEU A 106 2.10 7.27 11.06
C LEU A 106 3.23 8.28 11.19
N VAL A 107 3.64 8.83 10.06
CA VAL A 107 4.60 9.93 10.00
C VAL A 107 3.84 11.18 9.59
N LEU A 108 3.76 12.12 10.51
CA LEU A 108 3.09 13.41 10.29
C LEU A 108 4.09 14.47 9.84
N PRO A 109 3.77 15.28 8.83
CA PRO A 109 4.55 16.47 8.56
C PRO A 109 4.52 17.44 9.76
N PRO A 110 5.55 18.27 9.96
CA PRO A 110 5.72 19.10 11.17
C PRO A 110 4.47 19.89 11.55
N ARG A 111 3.82 20.54 10.57
CA ARG A 111 2.60 21.31 10.79
C ARG A 111 1.45 20.48 11.39
N LEU A 112 1.26 19.26 10.90
CA LEU A 112 0.21 18.37 11.41
C LEU A 112 0.63 17.75 12.75
N LEU A 113 1.92 17.51 12.96
CA LEU A 113 2.44 17.01 14.24
C LEU A 113 2.22 18.01 15.38
N GLU A 114 2.46 19.30 15.14
CA GLU A 114 2.20 20.35 16.11
C GLU A 114 0.71 20.44 16.45
N ARG A 115 -0.14 20.39 15.43
CA ARG A 115 -1.59 20.36 15.61
C ARG A 115 -2.06 19.13 16.35
N TYR A 116 -1.54 17.96 16.02
CA TYR A 116 -1.83 16.70 16.70
C TYR A 116 -1.49 16.79 18.20
N ARG A 117 -0.30 17.27 18.53
CA ARG A 117 0.13 17.42 19.92
C ARG A 117 -0.77 18.38 20.71
N ARG A 118 -1.18 19.47 20.11
CA ARG A 118 -2.04 20.46 20.73
C ARG A 118 -3.48 19.98 20.91
N GLU A 119 -4.04 19.33 19.89
CA GLU A 119 -5.48 19.01 19.85
C GLU A 119 -5.76 17.58 20.34
N LEU A 120 -4.84 16.66 20.13
CA LEU A 120 -5.02 15.24 20.41
C LEU A 120 -3.98 14.65 21.39
N GLY A 121 -3.05 15.48 21.90
CA GLY A 121 -1.98 15.02 22.81
C GLY A 121 -2.49 14.49 24.15
N PHE A 122 -3.76 14.68 24.49
CA PHE A 122 -4.37 14.11 25.70
C PHE A 122 -4.81 12.65 25.53
N TYR A 123 -4.89 12.14 24.30
CA TYR A 123 -5.20 10.74 24.07
C TYR A 123 -4.00 9.85 24.45
N ALA A 124 -4.26 8.84 25.25
CA ALA A 124 -3.29 7.79 25.50
C ALA A 124 -3.06 6.95 24.23
N CYS A 125 -1.80 6.54 24.02
CA CYS A 125 -1.49 5.57 22.98
C CYS A 125 -2.20 4.24 23.29
N THR A 126 -2.95 3.71 22.32
CA THR A 126 -3.70 2.45 22.46
C THR A 126 -2.80 1.22 22.32
N VAL A 127 -1.57 1.38 21.84
CA VAL A 127 -0.60 0.28 21.76
C VAL A 127 0.07 0.09 23.10
N PRO A 128 0.03 -1.13 23.69
CA PRO A 128 0.69 -1.40 24.98
C PRO A 128 2.20 -1.11 24.95
N ALA A 129 2.72 -0.51 26.00
CA ALA A 129 4.14 -0.13 26.07
C ALA A 129 5.08 -1.33 25.95
N LEU A 130 4.69 -2.50 26.49
CA LEU A 130 5.47 -3.73 26.37
C LEU A 130 5.68 -4.11 24.90
N GLU A 131 4.63 -4.09 24.09
CA GLU A 131 4.69 -4.43 22.65
C GLU A 131 5.57 -3.43 21.89
N GLN A 132 5.48 -2.13 22.23
CA GLN A 132 6.34 -1.12 21.65
C GLN A 132 7.82 -1.38 21.98
N HIS A 133 8.15 -1.73 23.23
CA HIS A 133 9.52 -2.05 23.62
C HIS A 133 10.06 -3.34 22.99
N VAL A 134 9.22 -4.38 22.89
CA VAL A 134 9.58 -5.63 22.21
C VAL A 134 9.87 -5.35 20.74
N LEU A 135 9.00 -4.61 20.06
CA LEU A 135 9.21 -4.24 18.66
C LEU A 135 10.46 -3.40 18.46
N ALA A 136 10.70 -2.41 19.33
CA ALA A 136 11.91 -1.58 19.27
C ALA A 136 13.19 -2.42 19.37
N ARG A 137 13.23 -3.39 20.28
CA ARG A 137 14.37 -4.33 20.42
C ARG A 137 14.48 -5.28 19.22
N PHE A 138 13.35 -5.73 18.67
CA PHE A 138 13.32 -6.58 17.49
C PHE A 138 13.91 -5.88 16.27
N ILE A 139 13.60 -4.58 16.10
CA ILE A 139 14.16 -3.75 15.05
C ILE A 139 15.63 -3.44 15.32
N SER A 140 15.97 -2.88 16.48
CA SER A 140 17.34 -2.43 16.80
C SER A 140 18.36 -3.58 16.84
N GLY A 141 17.92 -4.80 17.18
CA GLY A 141 18.75 -6.01 17.14
C GLY A 141 18.94 -6.61 15.73
N GLY A 142 18.42 -5.97 14.66
CA GLY A 142 18.49 -6.46 13.28
C GLY A 142 17.69 -7.75 13.04
N HIS A 143 16.80 -8.11 13.97
CA HIS A 143 15.96 -9.31 13.84
C HIS A 143 14.85 -9.09 12.81
N TYR A 144 14.32 -7.87 12.73
CA TYR A 144 13.28 -7.49 11.81
C TYR A 144 13.73 -7.63 10.34
N GLU A 145 14.90 -7.12 9.99
CA GLU A 145 15.44 -7.21 8.63
C GLU A 145 15.71 -8.67 8.22
N ARG A 146 16.22 -9.48 9.15
CA ARG A 146 16.42 -10.91 8.91
C ARG A 146 15.09 -11.64 8.72
N HIS A 147 14.07 -11.26 9.50
CA HIS A 147 12.71 -11.80 9.36
C HIS A 147 12.11 -11.42 8.00
N LEU A 148 12.15 -10.15 7.62
CA LEU A 148 11.68 -9.66 6.32
C LEU A 148 12.36 -10.36 5.15
N SER A 149 13.68 -10.56 5.24
CA SER A 149 14.44 -11.26 4.19
C SER A 149 13.96 -12.69 3.99
N ARG A 150 13.67 -13.42 5.07
CA ARG A 150 13.08 -14.78 5.01
C ARG A 150 11.68 -14.76 4.44
N MET A 151 10.83 -13.85 4.91
CA MET A 151 9.46 -13.72 4.41
C MET A 151 9.43 -13.39 2.92
N ARG A 152 10.25 -12.45 2.45
CA ARG A 152 10.36 -12.11 1.02
C ARG A 152 10.71 -13.34 0.17
N LYS A 153 11.65 -14.17 0.63
CA LYS A 153 11.98 -15.40 -0.06
C LYS A 153 10.79 -16.36 -0.10
N GLU A 154 10.18 -16.63 1.05
CA GLU A 154 9.05 -17.54 1.18
C GLU A 154 7.86 -17.11 0.31
N TYR A 155 7.45 -15.85 0.39
CA TYR A 155 6.34 -15.33 -0.41
C TYR A 155 6.63 -15.32 -1.90
N ARG A 156 7.86 -15.01 -2.29
CA ARG A 156 8.28 -15.09 -3.69
C ARG A 156 8.18 -16.52 -4.21
N ASP A 157 8.68 -17.48 -3.44
CA ASP A 157 8.73 -18.89 -3.85
C ASP A 157 7.30 -19.47 -3.92
N ARG A 158 6.45 -19.23 -2.92
CA ARG A 158 5.02 -19.61 -2.94
C ARG A 158 4.25 -19.00 -4.09
N ARG A 159 4.51 -17.74 -4.37
CA ARG A 159 3.89 -17.06 -5.50
C ARG A 159 4.29 -17.69 -6.83
N ALA A 160 5.57 -17.99 -7.01
CA ALA A 160 6.06 -18.69 -8.20
C ALA A 160 5.38 -20.05 -8.37
N GLU A 161 5.20 -20.81 -7.29
CA GLU A 161 4.47 -22.07 -7.28
C GLU A 161 3.01 -21.90 -7.73
N VAL A 162 2.29 -20.91 -7.20
CA VAL A 162 0.91 -20.65 -7.57
C VAL A 162 0.79 -20.26 -9.05
N VAL A 163 1.64 -19.35 -9.52
CA VAL A 163 1.64 -18.90 -10.92
C VAL A 163 1.96 -20.08 -11.86
N GLU A 164 2.95 -20.89 -11.51
CA GLU A 164 3.34 -22.07 -12.31
C GLU A 164 2.24 -23.13 -12.32
N ALA A 165 1.56 -23.37 -11.21
CA ALA A 165 0.44 -24.31 -11.16
C ALA A 165 -0.67 -23.91 -12.15
N PHE A 166 -0.99 -22.63 -12.27
CA PHE A 166 -1.95 -22.15 -13.27
C PHE A 166 -1.40 -22.25 -14.69
N ARG A 167 -0.14 -21.89 -14.93
CA ARG A 167 0.49 -21.98 -16.25
C ARG A 167 0.59 -23.40 -16.78
N SER A 168 0.73 -24.37 -15.86
CA SER A 168 0.79 -25.80 -16.18
C SER A 168 -0.59 -26.47 -16.23
N SER A 169 -1.66 -25.77 -15.90
CA SER A 169 -3.02 -26.31 -15.86
C SER A 169 -3.74 -26.18 -17.21
N ALA A 170 -4.88 -26.86 -17.34
CA ALA A 170 -5.78 -26.69 -18.49
C ALA A 170 -6.36 -25.26 -18.62
N LEU A 171 -6.26 -24.46 -17.56
CA LEU A 171 -6.70 -23.06 -17.55
C LEU A 171 -5.67 -22.09 -18.13
N ALA A 172 -4.44 -22.52 -18.38
CA ALA A 172 -3.35 -21.67 -18.83
C ALA A 172 -3.70 -20.72 -19.99
N PRO A 173 -4.42 -21.16 -21.06
CA PRO A 173 -4.80 -20.26 -22.17
C PRO A 173 -5.84 -19.19 -21.80
N ARG A 174 -6.52 -19.35 -20.66
CA ARG A 174 -7.64 -18.53 -20.21
C ARG A 174 -7.32 -17.66 -18.98
N VAL A 175 -6.10 -17.77 -18.45
CA VAL A 175 -5.68 -17.06 -17.23
C VAL A 175 -4.61 -16.03 -17.55
N THR A 176 -4.82 -14.82 -17.06
CA THR A 176 -3.80 -13.76 -17.07
C THR A 176 -3.59 -13.24 -15.65
N PHE A 177 -2.33 -12.93 -15.32
CA PHE A 177 -1.96 -12.34 -14.04
C PHE A 177 -1.60 -10.88 -14.23
N SER A 178 -1.97 -10.04 -13.27
CA SER A 178 -1.56 -8.63 -13.25
C SER A 178 -0.71 -8.34 -12.01
N GLU A 179 0.28 -7.46 -12.19
CA GLU A 179 1.10 -6.90 -11.12
C GLU A 179 1.80 -7.96 -10.22
N GLU A 180 2.39 -8.96 -10.86
CA GLU A 180 3.08 -10.07 -10.19
C GLU A 180 4.38 -9.66 -9.47
N ARG A 181 4.82 -8.40 -9.52
CA ARG A 181 6.18 -7.98 -9.15
C ARG A 181 6.33 -7.54 -7.70
N SER A 182 5.23 -7.25 -7.03
CA SER A 182 5.23 -6.70 -5.67
C SER A 182 3.95 -7.05 -4.92
N GLY A 183 3.99 -6.88 -3.59
CA GLY A 183 2.85 -7.04 -2.69
C GLY A 183 2.47 -8.48 -2.37
N LEU A 184 1.53 -8.62 -1.46
CA LEU A 184 1.07 -9.91 -0.96
C LEU A 184 -0.12 -10.48 -1.73
N HIS A 185 -0.63 -9.76 -2.72
CA HIS A 185 -1.70 -10.22 -3.60
C HIS A 185 -1.40 -9.87 -5.06
N PHE A 186 -2.08 -10.50 -5.96
CA PHE A 186 -2.13 -10.18 -7.39
C PHE A 186 -3.50 -10.54 -7.94
N LEU A 187 -3.89 -9.93 -9.04
CA LEU A 187 -5.13 -10.28 -9.71
C LEU A 187 -4.89 -11.42 -10.69
N LEU A 188 -5.77 -12.41 -10.61
CA LEU A 188 -5.95 -13.44 -11.60
C LEU A 188 -7.22 -13.11 -12.40
N ARG A 189 -7.07 -12.91 -13.70
CA ARG A 189 -8.19 -12.73 -14.62
C ARG A 189 -8.43 -14.02 -15.38
N LEU A 190 -9.65 -14.55 -15.27
CA LEU A 190 -10.10 -15.71 -16.01
C LEU A 190 -10.97 -15.25 -17.18
N ASP A 191 -10.55 -15.62 -18.40
CA ASP A 191 -11.38 -15.44 -19.59
C ASP A 191 -12.44 -16.54 -19.64
N THR A 192 -13.70 -16.15 -19.44
CA THR A 192 -14.85 -17.06 -19.30
C THR A 192 -16.12 -16.41 -19.83
N LEU A 193 -17.05 -17.25 -20.30
CA LEU A 193 -18.38 -16.82 -20.70
C LEU A 193 -19.36 -16.70 -19.51
N HIS A 194 -18.98 -17.22 -18.35
CA HIS A 194 -19.80 -17.13 -17.15
C HIS A 194 -19.66 -15.76 -16.48
N PRO A 195 -20.75 -15.11 -16.09
CA PRO A 195 -20.71 -13.88 -15.33
C PRO A 195 -20.15 -14.10 -13.93
N ASP A 196 -19.53 -13.07 -13.34
CA ASP A 196 -18.88 -13.13 -12.02
C ASP A 196 -19.77 -13.69 -10.91
N GLY A 197 -21.10 -13.44 -10.99
CA GLY A 197 -22.06 -13.94 -10.02
C GLY A 197 -22.21 -15.47 -10.03
N GLU A 198 -22.12 -16.09 -11.20
CA GLU A 198 -22.14 -17.56 -11.31
C GLU A 198 -20.82 -18.16 -10.85
N LEU A 199 -19.69 -17.54 -11.18
CA LEU A 199 -18.38 -18.01 -10.75
C LEU A 199 -18.24 -18.03 -9.21
N ARG A 200 -18.85 -17.05 -8.52
CA ARG A 200 -18.89 -17.02 -7.06
C ARG A 200 -19.68 -18.17 -6.43
N GLN A 201 -20.64 -18.72 -7.14
CA GLN A 201 -21.46 -19.85 -6.66
C GLN A 201 -20.78 -21.19 -6.91
N LEU A 202 -19.85 -21.23 -7.87
CA LEU A 202 -19.13 -22.44 -8.27
C LEU A 202 -17.80 -22.60 -7.51
N ALA A 203 -17.28 -21.53 -6.90
CA ALA A 203 -16.03 -21.51 -6.13
C ALA A 203 -16.28 -21.76 -4.62
#